data_052289abd824cec62cd6124f124ac079
#
_entry.id   052289abd824cec62cd6124f124ac079
#
_cell.length_a   1.000
_cell.length_b   1.000
_cell.length_c   1.000
_cell.angle_alpha   90.00
_cell.angle_beta   90.00
_cell.angle_gamma   90.00
#
_symmetry.space_group_name_H-M   'P 1'
#
loop_
_entity.id
_entity.type
_entity.pdbx_description
1 polymer ?
#
loop_
_entity_poly.entity_id
_entity_poly.type
_entity_poly.pdbx_seq_one_letter_code
_entity_poly.pdbx_strand_id
1 'polypeptide(L)'
;MPGHIYVLCGEYEKAKTASEAAILVNRKYLSYAGPYNYYTTARCHDLHLMMYTCMLLGQFEPAMAAAEEICENLPPDVIDLKDKPFIAGTMEGYFAMRMHVLVRFGKWQEIIDSPMPERPDL
;
A
#
# COMPACT_ATOMS: atom_id res chain seq x y z
N MET A 1 -3.96 13.15 9.04
CA MET A 1 -2.64 12.52 9.19
C MET A 1 -1.55 13.55 8.90
N PRO A 2 -0.55 13.72 9.77
CA PRO A 2 0.51 14.73 9.56
C PRO A 2 1.35 14.47 8.30
N GLY A 3 1.49 13.19 7.89
CA GLY A 3 2.26 12.82 6.72
C GLY A 3 1.83 13.51 5.42
N HIS A 4 0.52 13.69 5.17
CA HIS A 4 0.05 14.41 3.98
C HIS A 4 0.48 15.88 3.99
N ILE A 5 0.44 16.53 5.16
CA ILE A 5 0.88 17.91 5.29
C ILE A 5 2.39 18.00 5.02
N TYR A 6 3.17 17.07 5.54
CA TYR A 6 4.61 17.02 5.26
C TYR A 6 4.90 16.82 3.77
N VAL A 7 4.15 15.94 3.08
CA VAL A 7 4.30 15.76 1.62
C VAL A 7 4.00 17.07 0.88
N LEU A 8 2.90 17.77 1.23
CA LEU A 8 2.55 19.06 0.60
C LEU A 8 3.59 20.14 0.85
N CYS A 9 4.30 20.08 1.96
CA CYS A 9 5.38 21.02 2.32
C CYS A 9 6.75 20.61 1.76
N GLY A 10 6.87 19.46 1.07
CA GLY A 10 8.15 18.93 0.58
C GLY A 10 9.02 18.30 1.68
N GLU A 11 8.49 18.10 2.88
CA GLU A 11 9.18 17.53 4.05
C GLU A 11 9.08 15.99 4.03
N TYR A 12 9.59 15.37 2.97
CA TYR A 12 9.37 13.94 2.69
C TYR A 12 9.95 13.02 3.77
N GLU A 13 11.11 13.34 4.35
CA GLU A 13 11.67 12.53 5.45
C GLU A 13 10.78 12.54 6.70
N LYS A 14 10.15 13.66 7.01
CA LYS A 14 9.17 13.75 8.10
C LYS A 14 7.91 12.96 7.80
N ALA A 15 7.45 12.99 6.53
CA ALA A 15 6.30 12.18 6.10
C ALA A 15 6.60 10.69 6.22
N LYS A 16 7.80 10.25 5.82
CA LYS A 16 8.28 8.87 5.95
C LYS A 16 8.27 8.42 7.41
N THR A 17 8.91 9.18 8.29
CA THR A 17 8.97 8.87 9.75
C THR A 17 7.57 8.78 10.37
N ALA A 18 6.64 9.68 9.99
CA ALA A 18 5.27 9.63 10.47
C ALA A 18 4.53 8.37 9.98
N SER A 19 4.78 7.95 8.74
CA SER A 19 4.19 6.72 8.17
C SER A 19 4.76 5.46 8.84
N GLU A 20 6.07 5.41 9.09
CA GLU A 20 6.72 4.31 9.82
C GLU A 20 6.09 4.09 11.21
N ALA A 21 5.88 5.18 11.95
CA ALA A 21 5.24 5.12 13.26
C ALA A 21 3.78 4.60 13.18
N ALA A 22 3.01 5.05 12.18
CA ALA A 22 1.65 4.59 11.96
C ALA A 22 1.61 3.09 11.59
N ILE A 23 2.47 2.65 10.67
CA ILE A 23 2.57 1.26 10.23
C ILE A 23 2.90 0.33 11.41
N LEU A 24 3.78 0.73 12.31
CA LEU A 24 4.12 -0.06 13.49
C LEU A 24 2.90 -0.32 14.38
N VAL A 25 2.05 0.70 14.59
CA VAL A 25 0.80 0.57 15.35
C VAL A 25 -0.22 -0.30 14.58
N ASN A 26 -0.31 -0.11 13.26
CA ASN A 26 -1.21 -0.86 12.40
C ASN A 26 -0.91 -2.36 12.42
N ARG A 27 0.36 -2.76 12.41
CA ARG A 27 0.78 -4.18 12.51
C ARG A 27 0.30 -4.83 13.82
N LYS A 28 0.36 -4.11 14.95
CA LYS A 28 -0.18 -4.59 16.22
C LYS A 28 -1.70 -4.79 16.17
N TYR A 29 -2.41 -3.85 15.56
CA TYR A 29 -3.85 -3.96 15.42
C TYR A 29 -4.25 -5.12 14.49
N LEU A 30 -3.55 -5.28 13.36
CA LEU A 30 -3.76 -6.38 12.42
C LEU A 30 -3.62 -7.76 13.10
N SER A 31 -2.60 -7.94 13.94
CA SER A 31 -2.39 -9.20 14.65
C SER A 31 -3.51 -9.53 15.66
N TYR A 32 -4.24 -8.52 16.12
CA TYR A 32 -5.38 -8.66 17.03
C TYR A 32 -6.71 -8.83 16.29
N ALA A 33 -6.98 -7.99 15.29
CA ALA A 33 -8.30 -7.84 14.68
C ALA A 33 -8.44 -8.54 13.31
N GLY A 34 -7.34 -9.00 12.71
CA GLY A 34 -7.32 -9.58 11.37
C GLY A 34 -7.58 -8.55 10.26
N PRO A 35 -7.62 -9.00 8.98
CA PRO A 35 -7.70 -8.10 7.83
C PRO A 35 -9.13 -7.68 7.43
N TYR A 36 -10.18 -8.38 7.89
CA TYR A 36 -11.56 -8.18 7.42
C TYR A 36 -12.36 -7.15 8.24
N ASN A 37 -11.84 -5.93 8.37
CA ASN A 37 -12.51 -4.86 9.08
C ASN A 37 -12.28 -3.51 8.42
N TYR A 38 -13.06 -2.50 8.83
CA TYR A 38 -12.97 -1.14 8.29
C TYR A 38 -11.56 -0.54 8.41
N TYR A 39 -10.80 -0.89 9.44
CA TYR A 39 -9.46 -0.36 9.67
C TYR A 39 -8.44 -0.82 8.63
N THR A 40 -8.74 -1.88 7.87
CA THR A 40 -7.88 -2.34 6.76
C THR A 40 -7.67 -1.25 5.71
N THR A 41 -8.68 -0.42 5.44
CA THR A 41 -8.54 0.72 4.51
C THR A 41 -7.51 1.74 5.02
N ALA A 42 -7.57 2.08 6.30
CA ALA A 42 -6.63 3.02 6.92
C ALA A 42 -5.20 2.46 6.92
N ARG A 43 -5.05 1.17 7.19
CA ARG A 43 -3.75 0.48 7.15
C ARG A 43 -3.13 0.49 5.75
N CYS A 44 -3.90 0.12 4.73
CA CYS A 44 -3.41 0.18 3.33
C CYS A 44 -3.07 1.61 2.92
N HIS A 45 -3.86 2.58 3.35
CA HIS A 45 -3.61 3.99 3.11
C HIS A 45 -2.28 4.47 3.75
N ASP A 46 -1.93 4.03 4.95
CA ASP A 46 -0.69 4.43 5.62
C ASP A 46 0.54 3.81 4.93
N LEU A 47 0.44 2.55 4.50
CA LEU A 47 1.45 1.90 3.68
C LEU A 47 1.59 2.57 2.30
N HIS A 48 0.48 2.95 1.68
CA HIS A 48 0.50 3.69 0.42
C HIS A 48 1.17 5.06 0.56
N LEU A 49 0.92 5.79 1.65
CA LEU A 49 1.61 7.05 1.92
C LEU A 49 3.11 6.83 2.12
N MET A 50 3.52 5.77 2.81
CA MET A 50 4.92 5.36 2.95
C MET A 50 5.56 5.10 1.58
N MET A 51 4.93 4.25 0.77
CA MET A 51 5.36 3.93 -0.60
C MET A 51 5.54 5.21 -1.43
N TYR A 52 4.51 6.06 -1.47
CA TYR A 52 4.51 7.31 -2.23
C TYR A 52 5.63 8.25 -1.79
N THR A 53 5.81 8.41 -0.49
CA THR A 53 6.86 9.25 0.09
C THR A 53 8.25 8.73 -0.29
N CYS A 54 8.47 7.41 -0.22
CA CYS A 54 9.73 6.78 -0.62
C CYS A 54 9.99 6.94 -2.14
N MET A 55 8.95 6.90 -2.96
CA MET A 55 9.08 7.20 -4.41
C MET A 55 9.51 8.65 -4.67
N LEU A 56 9.04 9.62 -3.86
CA LEU A 56 9.47 11.02 -3.95
C LEU A 56 10.93 11.21 -3.50
N LEU A 57 11.37 10.43 -2.52
CA LEU A 57 12.74 10.40 -2.01
C LEU A 57 13.72 9.62 -2.93
N GLY A 58 13.22 8.93 -3.97
CA GLY A 58 14.04 8.07 -4.82
C GLY A 58 14.50 6.78 -4.14
N GLN A 59 13.84 6.35 -3.10
CA GLN A 59 14.18 5.17 -2.29
C GLN A 59 13.38 3.94 -2.76
N PHE A 60 13.96 3.15 -3.66
CA PHE A 60 13.29 1.99 -4.26
C PHE A 60 12.93 0.91 -3.23
N GLU A 61 13.91 0.43 -2.45
CA GLU A 61 13.71 -0.69 -1.53
C GLU A 61 12.59 -0.47 -0.51
N PRO A 62 12.55 0.65 0.24
CA PRO A 62 11.45 0.87 1.18
C PRO A 62 10.11 1.16 0.48
N ALA A 63 10.11 1.72 -0.74
CA ALA A 63 8.88 1.88 -1.52
C ALA A 63 8.31 0.52 -1.93
N MET A 64 9.16 -0.39 -2.41
CA MET A 64 8.78 -1.74 -2.80
C MET A 64 8.30 -2.56 -1.60
N ALA A 65 9.03 -2.52 -0.49
CA ALA A 65 8.63 -3.21 0.74
C ALA A 65 7.25 -2.78 1.25
N ALA A 66 6.92 -1.49 1.18
CA ALA A 66 5.60 -1.00 1.55
C ALA A 66 4.51 -1.50 0.58
N ALA A 67 4.78 -1.52 -0.73
CA ALA A 67 3.86 -2.04 -1.74
C ALA A 67 3.62 -3.54 -1.58
N GLU A 68 4.65 -4.31 -1.32
CA GLU A 68 4.58 -5.76 -1.07
C GLU A 68 3.78 -6.06 0.20
N GLU A 69 4.03 -5.32 1.29
CA GLU A 69 3.26 -5.47 2.53
C GLU A 69 1.76 -5.18 2.34
N ILE A 70 1.39 -4.23 1.47
CA ILE A 70 -0.01 -4.03 1.10
C ILE A 70 -0.57 -5.32 0.48
N CYS A 71 0.08 -5.83 -0.56
CA CYS A 71 -0.39 -7.00 -1.30
C CYS A 71 -0.46 -8.26 -0.41
N GLU A 72 0.57 -8.52 0.40
CA GLU A 72 0.63 -9.69 1.29
C GLU A 72 -0.45 -9.70 2.37
N ASN A 73 -0.79 -8.52 2.88
CA ASN A 73 -1.78 -8.37 3.94
C ASN A 73 -3.20 -8.09 3.44
N LEU A 74 -3.40 -8.12 2.12
CA LEU A 74 -4.69 -7.90 1.50
C LEU A 74 -5.20 -9.22 0.92
N PRO A 75 -6.14 -9.91 1.59
CA PRO A 75 -6.67 -11.17 1.10
C PRO A 75 -7.32 -10.97 -0.29
N PRO A 76 -7.06 -11.88 -1.27
CA PRO A 76 -7.62 -11.73 -2.62
C PRO A 76 -9.14 -11.70 -2.69
N ASP A 77 -9.80 -12.32 -1.71
CA ASP A 77 -11.26 -12.38 -1.61
C ASP A 77 -11.89 -11.14 -0.95
N VAL A 78 -11.07 -10.16 -0.53
CA VAL A 78 -11.58 -8.90 0.05
C VAL A 78 -12.44 -8.11 -0.94
N ILE A 79 -12.18 -8.25 -2.23
CA ILE A 79 -12.98 -7.60 -3.29
C ILE A 79 -14.33 -8.27 -3.52
N ASP A 80 -14.51 -9.50 -3.03
CA ASP A 80 -15.77 -10.26 -3.16
C ASP A 80 -16.74 -10.01 -1.99
N LEU A 81 -16.41 -9.11 -1.07
CA LEU A 81 -17.23 -8.78 0.10
C LEU A 81 -18.51 -8.02 -0.31
N LYS A 82 -19.54 -8.75 -0.70
CA LYS A 82 -20.84 -8.19 -1.14
C LYS A 82 -21.56 -7.40 -0.05
N ASP A 83 -21.35 -7.75 1.20
CA ASP A 83 -21.90 -7.06 2.38
C ASP A 83 -21.13 -5.77 2.72
N LYS A 84 -19.95 -5.56 2.12
CA LYS A 84 -19.06 -4.42 2.37
C LYS A 84 -18.51 -3.82 1.06
N PRO A 85 -19.36 -3.36 0.15
CA PRO A 85 -18.96 -2.92 -1.20
C PRO A 85 -17.96 -1.74 -1.18
N PHE A 86 -18.03 -0.88 -0.15
CA PHE A 86 -17.07 0.20 0.02
C PHE A 86 -15.66 -0.33 0.31
N ILE A 87 -15.52 -1.35 1.16
CA ILE A 87 -14.22 -1.97 1.45
C ILE A 87 -13.70 -2.64 0.18
N ALA A 88 -14.52 -3.46 -0.48
CA ALA A 88 -14.15 -4.15 -1.71
C ALA A 88 -13.62 -3.18 -2.77
N GLY A 89 -14.40 -2.16 -3.15
CA GLY A 89 -14.00 -1.19 -4.18
C GLY A 89 -12.79 -0.34 -3.82
N THR A 90 -12.58 -0.06 -2.52
CA THR A 90 -11.38 0.67 -2.07
C THR A 90 -10.15 -0.21 -2.12
N MET A 91 -10.28 -1.49 -1.77
CA MET A 91 -9.14 -2.42 -1.70
C MET A 91 -8.67 -2.85 -3.10
N GLU A 92 -9.54 -2.91 -4.09
CA GLU A 92 -9.19 -3.26 -5.47
C GLU A 92 -8.00 -2.44 -5.99
N GLY A 93 -8.01 -1.13 -5.77
CA GLY A 93 -6.93 -0.24 -6.20
C GLY A 93 -5.56 -0.52 -5.59
N TYR A 94 -5.50 -1.22 -4.46
CA TYR A 94 -4.23 -1.52 -3.80
C TYR A 94 -3.49 -2.74 -4.37
N PHE A 95 -4.14 -3.59 -5.15
CA PHE A 95 -3.47 -4.74 -5.78
C PHE A 95 -2.42 -4.34 -6.82
N ALA A 96 -2.52 -3.15 -7.40
CA ALA A 96 -1.58 -2.64 -8.40
C ALA A 96 -0.34 -1.91 -7.82
N MET A 97 -0.20 -1.81 -6.49
CA MET A 97 0.82 -0.94 -5.87
C MET A 97 2.25 -1.36 -6.20
N ARG A 98 2.53 -2.66 -6.30
CA ARG A 98 3.84 -3.17 -6.73
C ARG A 98 4.20 -2.68 -8.14
N MET A 99 3.26 -2.77 -9.08
CA MET A 99 3.46 -2.27 -10.45
C MET A 99 3.71 -0.76 -10.48
N HIS A 100 3.01 0.00 -9.66
CA HIS A 100 3.21 1.44 -9.55
C HIS A 100 4.66 1.79 -9.17
N VAL A 101 5.24 1.09 -8.20
CA VAL A 101 6.64 1.28 -7.79
C VAL A 101 7.59 0.91 -8.94
N LEU A 102 7.40 -0.24 -9.57
CA LEU A 102 8.24 -0.69 -10.68
C LEU A 102 8.25 0.33 -11.85
N VAL A 103 7.08 0.84 -12.23
CA VAL A 103 6.96 1.89 -13.25
C VAL A 103 7.72 3.14 -12.84
N ARG A 104 7.55 3.60 -11.59
CA ARG A 104 8.22 4.82 -11.08
C ARG A 104 9.73 4.75 -11.15
N PHE A 105 10.31 3.56 -10.94
CA PHE A 105 11.76 3.35 -10.95
C PHE A 105 12.30 2.79 -12.27
N GLY A 106 11.46 2.68 -13.31
CA GLY A 106 11.88 2.20 -14.63
C GLY A 106 12.29 0.74 -14.69
N LYS A 107 11.73 -0.08 -13.80
CA LYS A 107 12.01 -1.52 -13.68
C LYS A 107 11.26 -2.34 -14.73
N TRP A 108 11.46 -2.01 -16.00
CA TRP A 108 10.68 -2.54 -17.12
C TRP A 108 10.83 -4.05 -17.29
N GLN A 109 12.04 -4.60 -17.07
CA GLN A 109 12.23 -6.04 -17.19
C GLN A 109 11.48 -6.79 -16.09
N GLU A 110 11.49 -6.28 -14.87
CA GLU A 110 10.74 -6.86 -13.75
C GLU A 110 9.23 -6.82 -13.99
N ILE A 111 8.73 -5.79 -14.70
CA ILE A 111 7.32 -5.71 -15.10
C ILE A 111 7.00 -6.79 -16.15
N ILE A 112 7.84 -6.93 -17.18
CA ILE A 112 7.64 -7.93 -18.25
C ILE A 112 7.68 -9.36 -17.69
N ASP A 113 8.56 -9.62 -16.74
CA ASP A 113 8.72 -10.93 -16.11
C ASP A 113 7.69 -11.22 -15.02
N SER A 114 6.89 -10.23 -14.62
CA SER A 114 5.85 -10.40 -13.61
C SER A 114 4.71 -11.28 -14.13
N PRO A 115 4.23 -12.24 -13.35
CA PRO A 115 3.08 -13.04 -13.77
C PRO A 115 1.84 -12.17 -13.91
N MET A 116 0.98 -12.52 -14.86
CA MET A 116 -0.34 -11.91 -14.95
C MET A 116 -1.16 -12.27 -13.70
N PRO A 117 -2.06 -11.40 -13.25
CA PRO A 117 -2.96 -11.71 -12.15
C PRO A 117 -3.74 -13.00 -12.43
N GLU A 118 -3.88 -13.86 -11.41
CA GLU A 118 -4.68 -15.09 -11.53
C GLU A 118 -6.16 -14.80 -11.79
N ARG A 119 -6.62 -13.65 -11.30
CA ARG A 119 -7.98 -13.15 -11.52
C ARG A 119 -7.97 -12.15 -12.69
N PRO A 120 -8.75 -12.44 -13.77
CA PRO A 120 -8.79 -11.57 -14.94
C PRO A 120 -9.55 -10.25 -14.73
N ASP A 121 -10.23 -10.10 -13.60
CA ASP A 121 -10.96 -8.91 -13.18
C ASP A 121 -10.14 -7.98 -12.27
N LEU A 122 -8.89 -8.31 -11.99
CA LEU A 122 -7.87 -7.48 -11.36
C LEU A 122 -6.80 -7.08 -12.40
#